data_08a1ac73937096a8ca700a5c93a4d584
#
_entry.id   08a1ac73937096a8ca700a5c93a4d584
#
_cell.length_a   1.000
_cell.length_b   1.000
_cell.length_c   1.000
_cell.angle_alpha   90.00
_cell.angle_beta   90.00
_cell.angle_gamma   90.00
#
_symmetry.space_group_name_H-M   'P 1'
#
loop_
_entity.id
_entity.type
_entity.pdbx_description
1 polymer ?
#
loop_
_entity_poly.entity_id
_entity_poly.type
_entity_poly.pdbx_seq_one_letter_code
_entity_poly.pdbx_strand_id
1 'polypeptide(L)'
;MQIGQRLKTLREEKNFSQGDIEKATGLLRCYVSRVENGHTVPNVETLEKWARALDMPLYKVMYEGDEPPKPRKLVNKDDKGLWGHSKKEASELSQLQRHLAKTDSKQRMLLLGFAARLARQAAK
;
A
#
# COMPACT_ATOMS: atom_id res chain seq x y z
N MET A 1 6.14 10.35 14.30
CA MET A 1 7.24 9.41 14.01
C MET A 1 8.53 10.18 13.77
N GLN A 2 9.59 9.85 14.49
CA GLN A 2 10.93 10.37 14.19
C GLN A 2 11.65 9.33 13.33
N ILE A 3 11.93 9.66 12.08
CA ILE A 3 12.50 8.71 11.12
C ILE A 3 13.88 8.20 11.55
N GLY A 4 14.70 9.04 12.16
CA GLY A 4 16.02 8.61 12.66
C GLY A 4 15.91 7.54 13.74
N GLN A 5 15.01 7.69 14.68
CA GLN A 5 14.75 6.70 15.72
C GLN A 5 14.20 5.39 15.14
N ARG A 6 13.33 5.49 14.15
CA ARG A 6 12.78 4.34 13.43
C ARG A 6 13.87 3.54 12.73
N LEU A 7 14.75 4.22 12.00
CA LEU A 7 15.89 3.61 11.30
C LEU A 7 16.83 2.90 12.28
N LYS A 8 17.12 3.54 13.41
CA LYS A 8 17.94 2.95 14.46
C LYS A 8 17.31 1.67 15.01
N THR A 9 16.03 1.70 15.35
CA THR A 9 15.29 0.54 15.85
C THR A 9 15.34 -0.62 14.84
N LEU A 10 15.04 -0.37 13.57
CA LEU A 10 15.09 -1.40 12.52
C LEU A 10 16.48 -1.98 12.32
N ARG A 11 17.51 -1.13 12.40
CA ARG A 11 18.90 -1.58 12.32
C ARG A 11 19.25 -2.52 13.48
N GLU A 12 18.91 -2.14 14.70
CA GLU A 12 19.16 -2.93 15.91
C GLU A 12 18.37 -4.25 15.89
N GLU A 13 17.13 -4.25 15.45
CA GLU A 13 16.32 -5.47 15.25
C GLU A 13 17.00 -6.48 14.30
N LYS A 14 17.69 -5.99 13.30
CA LYS A 14 18.47 -6.81 12.34
C LYS A 14 19.88 -7.15 12.85
N ASN A 15 20.25 -6.69 14.04
CA ASN A 15 21.59 -6.85 14.61
C ASN A 15 22.70 -6.23 13.76
N PHE A 16 22.44 -5.14 13.06
CA PHE A 16 23.41 -4.40 12.27
C PHE A 16 24.03 -3.26 13.07
N SER A 17 25.34 -3.08 12.91
CA SER A 17 26.04 -1.89 13.42
C SER A 17 25.90 -0.72 12.44
N GLN A 18 26.21 0.50 12.90
CA GLN A 18 26.29 1.67 11.99
C GLN A 18 27.34 1.44 10.89
N GLY A 19 28.43 0.76 11.19
CA GLY A 19 29.44 0.37 10.20
C GLY A 19 28.92 -0.62 9.15
N ASP A 20 28.02 -1.51 9.53
CA ASP A 20 27.36 -2.43 8.58
C ASP A 20 26.47 -1.66 7.59
N ILE A 21 25.76 -0.65 8.05
CA ILE A 21 24.97 0.24 7.18
C ILE A 21 25.90 1.02 6.24
N GLU A 22 27.01 1.54 6.73
CA GLU A 22 28.02 2.21 5.88
C GLU A 22 28.52 1.29 4.75
N LYS A 23 28.87 0.07 5.07
CA LYS A 23 29.34 -0.91 4.07
C LYS A 23 28.27 -1.27 3.05
N ALA A 24 27.03 -1.43 3.47
CA ALA A 24 25.92 -1.83 2.61
C ALA A 24 25.38 -0.68 1.74
N THR A 25 25.43 0.57 2.22
CA THR A 25 24.83 1.72 1.55
C THR A 25 25.83 2.67 0.91
N GLY A 26 27.09 2.63 1.33
CA GLY A 26 28.08 3.63 0.96
C GLY A 26 27.93 4.97 1.70
N LEU A 27 27.01 5.08 2.64
CA LEU A 27 26.82 6.28 3.48
C LEU A 27 27.90 6.31 4.57
N LEU A 28 28.48 7.46 4.81
CA LEU A 28 29.48 7.62 5.88
C LEU A 28 28.86 7.32 7.25
N ARG A 29 29.60 6.62 8.10
CA ARG A 29 29.16 6.26 9.45
C ARG A 29 28.73 7.49 10.27
N CYS A 30 29.47 8.60 10.15
CA CYS A 30 29.13 9.84 10.81
C CYS A 30 27.77 10.39 10.35
N TYR A 31 27.43 10.25 9.06
CA TYR A 31 26.13 10.60 8.52
C TYR A 31 25.01 9.70 9.08
N VAL A 32 25.26 8.39 9.12
CA VAL A 32 24.33 7.41 9.70
C VAL A 32 24.02 7.79 11.15
N SER A 33 25.04 8.08 11.95
CA SER A 33 24.87 8.51 13.34
C SER A 33 24.06 9.80 13.46
N ARG A 34 24.30 10.79 12.60
CA ARG A 34 23.54 12.06 12.61
C ARG A 34 22.07 11.86 12.27
N VAL A 35 21.77 10.99 11.31
CA VAL A 35 20.39 10.65 10.96
C VAL A 35 19.68 9.98 12.12
N GLU A 36 20.31 8.98 12.73
CA GLU A 36 19.72 8.23 13.86
C GLU A 36 19.48 9.10 15.09
N ASN A 37 20.31 10.11 15.29
CA ASN A 37 20.17 11.06 16.40
C ASN A 37 19.26 12.27 16.09
N GLY A 38 18.66 12.30 14.90
CA GLY A 38 17.71 13.34 14.51
C GLY A 38 18.34 14.67 14.08
N HIS A 39 19.67 14.74 13.91
CA HIS A 39 20.36 15.97 13.47
C HIS A 39 20.23 16.22 11.98
N THR A 40 19.92 15.19 11.19
CA THR A 40 19.77 15.28 9.74
C THR A 40 18.58 14.42 9.32
N VAL A 41 17.75 14.96 8.43
CA VAL A 41 16.63 14.22 7.82
C VAL A 41 17.11 13.64 6.49
N PRO A 42 17.05 12.31 6.29
CA PRO A 42 17.45 11.70 5.03
C PRO A 42 16.41 11.96 3.93
N ASN A 43 16.88 12.05 2.68
CA ASN A 43 15.96 12.12 1.54
C ASN A 43 15.43 10.72 1.19
N VAL A 44 14.48 10.65 0.26
CA VAL A 44 13.83 9.38 -0.14
C VAL A 44 14.85 8.39 -0.72
N GLU A 45 15.81 8.85 -1.51
CA GLU A 45 16.86 7.99 -2.08
C GLU A 45 17.73 7.35 -1.00
N THR A 46 18.08 8.12 0.01
CA THR A 46 18.84 7.62 1.17
C THR A 46 18.03 6.59 1.96
N LEU A 47 16.73 6.84 2.16
CA LEU A 47 15.82 5.88 2.80
C LEU A 47 15.69 4.60 2.01
N GLU A 48 15.66 4.68 0.68
CA GLU A 48 15.62 3.51 -0.18
C GLU A 48 16.89 2.66 -0.07
N LYS A 49 18.05 3.29 -0.08
CA LYS A 49 19.33 2.61 0.14
C LYS A 49 19.37 1.90 1.49
N TRP A 50 18.89 2.56 2.52
CA TRP A 50 18.81 2.02 3.87
C TRP A 50 17.84 0.83 3.96
N ALA A 51 16.68 0.94 3.35
CA ALA A 51 15.70 -0.14 3.27
C ALA A 51 16.27 -1.38 2.56
N ARG A 52 17.00 -1.20 1.46
CA ARG A 52 17.69 -2.28 0.75
C ARG A 52 18.76 -2.94 1.61
N ALA A 53 19.54 -2.15 2.35
CA ALA A 53 20.56 -2.67 3.27
C ALA A 53 19.94 -3.55 4.38
N LEU A 54 18.75 -3.19 4.85
CA LEU A 54 18.00 -3.94 5.85
C LEU A 54 17.12 -5.05 5.26
N ASP A 55 17.18 -5.26 3.95
CA ASP A 55 16.40 -6.26 3.22
C ASP A 55 14.88 -6.13 3.51
N MET A 56 14.37 -4.92 3.40
CA MET A 56 12.95 -4.62 3.61
C MET A 56 12.43 -3.59 2.60
N PRO A 57 11.14 -3.61 2.29
CA PRO A 57 10.55 -2.61 1.42
C PRO A 57 10.49 -1.24 2.11
N LEU A 58 10.60 -0.17 1.32
CA LEU A 58 10.62 1.21 1.82
C LEU A 58 9.43 1.57 2.71
N TYR A 59 8.24 1.06 2.38
CA TYR A 59 7.05 1.36 3.19
C TYR A 59 7.18 0.89 4.64
N LYS A 60 7.89 -0.21 4.90
CA LYS A 60 8.13 -0.70 6.27
C LYS A 60 9.04 0.23 7.08
N VAL A 61 9.94 0.91 6.41
CA VAL A 61 10.78 1.92 7.06
C VAL A 61 9.94 3.12 7.51
N MET A 62 8.98 3.52 6.70
CA MET A 62 8.15 4.70 6.92
C MET A 62 6.85 4.44 7.68
N TYR A 63 6.52 3.20 7.95
CA TYR A 63 5.27 2.80 8.57
C TYR A 63 5.50 1.95 9.82
N GLU A 64 4.92 2.36 10.93
CA GLU A 64 5.09 1.70 12.24
C GLU A 64 4.07 0.58 12.51
N GLY A 65 3.09 0.38 11.63
CA GLY A 65 2.08 -0.67 11.77
C GLY A 65 2.55 -2.03 11.27
N ASP A 66 1.97 -3.09 11.81
CA ASP A 66 2.28 -4.47 11.42
C ASP A 66 1.71 -4.84 10.05
N GLU A 67 0.60 -4.21 9.65
CA GLU A 67 -0.03 -4.44 8.36
C GLU A 67 0.43 -3.41 7.32
N PRO A 68 0.60 -3.80 6.04
CA PRO A 68 0.89 -2.85 4.99
C PRO A 68 -0.23 -1.79 4.90
N PRO A 69 0.13 -0.52 4.68
CA PRO A 69 -0.87 0.54 4.58
C PRO A 69 -1.83 0.25 3.43
N LYS A 70 -3.12 0.24 3.74
CA LYS A 70 -4.17 0.05 2.72
C LYS A 70 -4.29 1.35 1.91
N PRO A 71 -4.17 1.29 0.57
CA PRO A 71 -4.36 2.47 -0.25
C PRO A 71 -5.78 3.02 -0.05
N ARG A 72 -5.89 4.33 0.13
CA ARG A 72 -7.21 4.97 0.12
C ARG A 72 -7.84 4.75 -1.25
N LYS A 73 -9.05 4.24 -1.27
CA LYS A 73 -9.83 4.21 -2.51
C LYS A 73 -10.06 5.66 -2.92
N LEU A 74 -9.44 6.05 -4.02
CA LEU A 74 -9.73 7.34 -4.64
C LEU A 74 -11.12 7.22 -5.23
N VAL A 75 -12.08 7.89 -4.61
CA VAL A 75 -13.42 8.03 -5.20
C VAL A 75 -13.28 9.05 -6.32
N ASN A 76 -13.29 8.58 -7.55
CA ASN A 76 -13.34 9.47 -8.71
C ASN A 76 -14.62 10.30 -8.63
N LYS A 77 -14.52 11.59 -8.99
CA LYS A 77 -15.70 12.46 -9.00
C LYS A 77 -16.81 11.94 -9.91
N ASP A 78 -16.43 11.15 -10.92
CA ASP A 78 -17.36 10.54 -11.87
C ASP A 78 -18.11 9.34 -11.28
N ASP A 79 -17.65 8.79 -10.15
CA ASP A 79 -18.30 7.68 -9.47
C ASP A 79 -19.48 8.11 -8.55
N LYS A 80 -19.76 9.41 -8.50
CA LYS A 80 -20.92 9.93 -7.77
C LYS A 80 -22.21 9.42 -8.42
N GLY A 81 -22.89 8.57 -7.69
CA GLY A 81 -24.13 7.95 -8.15
C GLY A 81 -23.99 6.51 -8.64
N LEU A 82 -22.77 5.98 -8.76
CA LEU A 82 -22.59 4.57 -9.01
C LEU A 82 -22.93 3.74 -7.78
N TRP A 83 -23.67 2.67 -8.01
CA TRP A 83 -23.99 1.70 -6.98
C TRP A 83 -22.72 0.93 -6.55
N GLY A 84 -22.64 0.58 -5.28
CA GLY A 84 -21.55 -0.26 -4.76
C GLY A 84 -20.64 0.43 -3.74
N HIS A 85 -20.90 1.68 -3.39
CA HIS A 85 -20.06 2.46 -2.48
C HIS A 85 -20.46 2.39 -1.01
N SER A 86 -21.72 2.06 -0.69
CA SER A 86 -22.12 1.83 0.69
C SER A 86 -21.58 0.48 1.18
N LYS A 87 -21.43 0.33 2.50
CA LYS A 87 -20.92 -0.90 3.10
C LYS A 87 -21.76 -2.13 2.73
N LYS A 88 -23.07 -1.98 2.66
CA LYS A 88 -24.01 -3.03 2.25
C LYS A 88 -23.83 -3.38 0.77
N GLU A 89 -23.81 -2.38 -0.09
CA GLU A 89 -23.64 -2.54 -1.54
C GLU A 89 -22.27 -3.13 -1.90
N ALA A 90 -21.22 -2.74 -1.19
CA ALA A 90 -19.89 -3.33 -1.37
C ALA A 90 -19.87 -4.82 -1.03
N SER A 91 -20.63 -5.25 -0.01
CA SER A 91 -20.78 -6.66 0.34
C SER A 91 -21.53 -7.43 -0.73
N GLU A 92 -22.62 -6.89 -1.25
CA GLU A 92 -23.41 -7.48 -2.35
C GLU A 92 -22.57 -7.59 -3.62
N LEU A 93 -21.80 -6.56 -3.95
CA LEU A 93 -20.89 -6.56 -5.09
C LEU A 93 -19.81 -7.65 -4.95
N SER A 94 -19.26 -7.82 -3.76
CA SER A 94 -18.26 -8.88 -3.48
C SER A 94 -18.84 -10.27 -3.65
N GLN A 95 -20.08 -10.49 -3.24
CA GLN A 95 -20.79 -11.76 -3.46
C GLN A 95 -21.01 -12.01 -4.96
N LEU A 96 -21.43 -11.00 -5.70
CA LEU A 96 -21.59 -11.07 -7.14
C LEU A 96 -20.28 -11.41 -7.85
N GLN A 97 -19.18 -10.78 -7.46
CA GLN A 97 -17.85 -11.08 -7.99
C GLN A 97 -17.45 -12.54 -7.78
N ARG A 98 -17.74 -13.11 -6.60
CA ARG A 98 -17.46 -14.52 -6.31
C ARG A 98 -18.29 -15.47 -7.19
N HIS A 99 -19.55 -15.16 -7.44
CA HIS A 99 -20.38 -15.94 -8.34
C HIS A 99 -19.92 -15.83 -9.79
N LEU A 100 -19.57 -14.61 -10.24
CA LEU A 100 -19.06 -14.38 -11.61
C LEU A 100 -17.74 -15.08 -11.87
N ALA A 101 -16.88 -15.24 -10.86
CA ALA A 101 -15.63 -15.98 -10.99
C ALA A 101 -15.82 -17.46 -11.37
N LYS A 102 -16.99 -18.04 -11.06
CA LYS A 102 -17.34 -19.43 -11.37
C LYS A 102 -18.05 -19.60 -12.72
N THR A 103 -18.31 -18.52 -13.43
CA THR A 103 -19.02 -18.54 -14.71
C THR A 103 -18.04 -18.38 -15.89
N ASP A 104 -18.44 -18.80 -17.08
CA ASP A 104 -17.68 -18.60 -18.29
C ASP A 104 -17.98 -17.23 -18.95
N SER A 105 -17.26 -16.92 -20.03
CA SER A 105 -17.41 -15.65 -20.75
C SER A 105 -18.81 -15.43 -21.32
N LYS A 106 -19.43 -16.49 -21.86
CA LYS A 106 -20.79 -16.42 -22.41
C LYS A 106 -21.83 -16.12 -21.34
N GLN A 107 -21.73 -16.79 -20.22
CA GLN A 107 -22.62 -16.57 -19.07
C GLN A 107 -22.51 -15.16 -18.52
N ARG A 108 -21.29 -14.62 -18.44
CA ARG A 108 -21.06 -13.23 -18.00
C ARG A 108 -21.66 -12.21 -18.98
N MET A 109 -21.54 -12.45 -20.28
CA MET A 109 -22.18 -11.59 -21.29
C MET A 109 -23.70 -11.60 -21.19
N LEU A 110 -24.32 -12.76 -20.94
CA LEU A 110 -25.75 -12.86 -20.68
C LEU A 110 -26.19 -12.08 -19.45
N LEU A 111 -25.43 -12.18 -18.37
CA LEU A 111 -25.71 -11.43 -17.14
C LEU A 111 -25.57 -9.92 -17.34
N LEU A 112 -24.55 -9.46 -18.07
CA LEU A 112 -24.40 -8.04 -18.44
C LEU A 112 -25.56 -7.54 -19.29
N GLY A 113 -25.99 -8.33 -20.27
CA GLY A 113 -27.14 -8.01 -21.11
C GLY A 113 -28.45 -7.93 -20.32
N PHE A 114 -28.65 -8.87 -19.39
CA PHE A 114 -29.78 -8.87 -18.47
C PHE A 114 -29.79 -7.65 -17.55
N ALA A 115 -28.66 -7.31 -16.93
CA ALA A 115 -28.51 -6.14 -16.10
C ALA A 115 -28.77 -4.84 -16.87
N ALA A 116 -28.30 -4.73 -18.11
CA ALA A 116 -28.54 -3.59 -18.97
C ALA A 116 -30.03 -3.45 -19.35
N ARG A 117 -30.71 -4.57 -19.58
CA ARG A 117 -32.16 -4.59 -19.82
C ARG A 117 -32.96 -4.10 -18.62
N LEU A 118 -32.64 -4.59 -17.44
CA LEU A 118 -33.27 -4.13 -16.19
C LEU A 118 -33.06 -2.62 -15.94
N ALA A 119 -31.86 -2.13 -16.17
CA ALA A 119 -31.55 -0.70 -16.04
C ALA A 119 -32.37 0.17 -16.98
N ARG A 120 -32.58 -0.26 -18.23
CA ARG A 120 -33.43 0.44 -19.20
C ARG A 120 -34.90 0.45 -18.79
N GLN A 121 -35.40 -0.63 -18.21
CA GLN A 121 -36.78 -0.70 -17.72
C GLN A 121 -36.97 0.21 -16.52
N ALA A 122 -36.01 0.29 -15.62
CA ALA A 122 -36.04 1.16 -14.44
C ALA A 122 -35.98 2.66 -14.79
N ALA A 123 -35.37 3.01 -15.93
CA ALA A 123 -35.25 4.39 -16.41
C ALA A 123 -36.52 4.93 -17.10
N LYS A 124 -37.51 4.10 -17.35
CA LYS A 124 -38.85 4.49 -17.84
C LYS A 124 -39.79 4.78 -16.65
#